data_4d9475a47cfbe737685de6810962e9db
#
_entry.id   4d9475a47cfbe737685de6810962e9db
#
_cell.length_a   1.000
_cell.length_b   1.000
_cell.length_c   1.000
_cell.angle_alpha   90.00
_cell.angle_beta   90.00
_cell.angle_gamma   90.00
#
_symmetry.space_group_name_H-M   'P 1'
#
loop_
_entity.id
_entity.type
_entity.pdbx_description
1 polymer ?
#
loop_
_entity_poly.entity_id
_entity_poly.type
_entity_poly.pdbx_seq_one_letter_code
_entity_poly.pdbx_strand_id
1 'polypeptide(L)'
;KTHTASNTAFRGFGGPQGMMIIEAAMDDIARKIGEDPLTIRKRNFYRDGREVTHYGQQVDQRQLLHTLVETLESDSEYWARRKAVSDFNATSPVIKKGLALTPVKFGISFTAQHLNQAGALLHVYTDGSVMINHGGTEMGQGLHTKICQVVARELGLDLDKVRITATRTDKVPNTSPTAASSGADLNGMAARDAAGKLRERLFDFAAEHFTEGLDREGMRLEDGMLVAGIGESERRVPWGELVQTAYINRVSLSEKGFYATPLIHYDRSIGQGRPFYYYAFGAAVAEVSVDTLSGEYLVDRVDILHDVGDSLNPAIDIGQVEGGFIQGMGWLTSEELKWNDKGALISDGPATYKIPTYGDLPPTFNVALLEGHPNSMASLYRSKAVGEPPFMLGISVWSALRDALSSLTNYTASPHLDTPATPERVMLAANAIREKAL
;
A
#
# COMPACT_ATOMS: atom_id res chain seq x y z
N LYS A 1 -18.50 20.17 14.81
CA LYS A 1 -17.55 21.25 15.14
C LYS A 1 -16.86 20.90 16.44
N THR A 2 -15.54 21.03 16.50
CA THR A 2 -14.71 20.78 17.69
C THR A 2 -13.93 22.05 18.02
N HIS A 3 -13.34 22.11 19.22
CA HIS A 3 -12.50 23.21 19.66
C HIS A 3 -11.00 22.98 19.36
N THR A 4 -10.65 21.84 18.77
CA THR A 4 -9.29 21.55 18.33
C THR A 4 -9.05 22.07 16.90
N ALA A 5 -7.79 22.18 16.51
CA ALA A 5 -7.42 22.40 15.11
C ALA A 5 -8.03 21.32 14.20
N SER A 6 -8.33 21.70 12.96
CA SER A 6 -8.86 20.75 11.99
C SER A 6 -7.84 19.65 11.71
N ASN A 7 -8.26 18.40 11.87
CA ASN A 7 -7.50 17.28 11.38
C ASN A 7 -7.64 17.19 9.85
N THR A 8 -6.57 16.81 9.18
CA THR A 8 -6.54 16.71 7.72
C THR A 8 -6.09 15.31 7.28
N ALA A 9 -5.79 15.15 6.00
CA ALA A 9 -5.39 13.88 5.44
C ALA A 9 -4.10 13.34 6.09
N PHE A 10 -4.17 12.08 6.48
CA PHE A 10 -3.02 11.27 6.85
C PHE A 10 -3.09 9.94 6.09
N ARG A 11 -2.02 9.16 6.01
CA ARG A 11 -1.94 7.89 5.27
C ARG A 11 -3.13 6.99 5.61
N GLY A 12 -4.00 6.68 4.62
CA GLY A 12 -5.25 5.92 4.78
C GLY A 12 -6.53 6.76 4.91
N PHE A 13 -6.43 8.09 5.11
CA PHE A 13 -7.50 9.10 5.03
C PHE A 13 -8.83 8.69 5.71
N GLY A 14 -8.76 8.32 7.00
CA GLY A 14 -9.92 7.89 7.81
C GLY A 14 -10.17 6.38 7.79
N GLY A 15 -9.60 5.65 6.83
CA GLY A 15 -9.60 4.18 6.82
C GLY A 15 -8.99 3.57 8.08
N PRO A 16 -7.82 4.05 8.56
CA PRO A 16 -7.20 3.53 9.78
C PRO A 16 -8.11 3.62 11.00
N GLN A 17 -8.78 4.76 11.21
CA GLN A 17 -9.69 4.94 12.34
C GLN A 17 -10.90 4.00 12.26
N GLY A 18 -11.49 3.84 11.08
CA GLY A 18 -12.59 2.90 10.86
C GLY A 18 -12.17 1.45 11.09
N MET A 19 -10.98 1.07 10.62
CA MET A 19 -10.44 -0.28 10.86
C MET A 19 -10.12 -0.51 12.34
N MET A 20 -9.53 0.46 13.02
CA MET A 20 -9.25 0.37 14.44
C MET A 20 -10.53 0.03 15.25
N ILE A 21 -11.63 0.70 14.94
CA ILE A 21 -12.92 0.49 15.61
C ILE A 21 -13.43 -0.94 15.34
N ILE A 22 -13.44 -1.39 14.09
CA ILE A 22 -13.98 -2.72 13.77
C ILE A 22 -13.09 -3.84 14.29
N GLU A 23 -11.76 -3.70 14.25
CA GLU A 23 -10.84 -4.69 14.79
C GLU A 23 -10.96 -4.81 16.32
N ALA A 24 -11.14 -3.66 17.02
CA ALA A 24 -11.45 -3.66 18.43
C ALA A 24 -12.75 -4.41 18.73
N ALA A 25 -13.81 -4.19 17.94
CA ALA A 25 -15.09 -4.87 18.11
C ALA A 25 -14.97 -6.39 17.85
N MET A 26 -14.16 -6.81 16.87
CA MET A 26 -13.92 -8.25 16.62
C MET A 26 -13.23 -8.92 17.81
N ASP A 27 -12.23 -8.25 18.41
CA ASP A 27 -11.58 -8.73 19.63
C ASP A 27 -12.56 -8.86 20.80
N ASP A 28 -13.41 -7.84 21.02
CA ASP A 28 -14.37 -7.82 22.12
C ASP A 28 -15.46 -8.90 21.97
N ILE A 29 -15.95 -9.10 20.76
CA ILE A 29 -16.89 -10.17 20.45
C ILE A 29 -16.26 -11.54 20.73
N ALA A 30 -15.02 -11.75 20.24
CA ALA A 30 -14.31 -13.00 20.43
C ALA A 30 -14.18 -13.37 21.91
N ARG A 31 -13.73 -12.43 22.74
CA ARG A 31 -13.58 -12.64 24.19
C ARG A 31 -14.91 -12.90 24.87
N LYS A 32 -15.96 -12.17 24.47
CA LYS A 32 -17.30 -12.34 25.06
C LYS A 32 -17.91 -13.70 24.81
N ILE A 33 -17.59 -14.32 23.67
CA ILE A 33 -18.11 -15.66 23.30
C ILE A 33 -17.11 -16.78 23.53
N GLY A 34 -15.90 -16.47 24.04
CA GLY A 34 -14.88 -17.46 24.38
C GLY A 34 -14.18 -18.06 23.16
N GLU A 35 -14.08 -17.31 22.06
CA GLU A 35 -13.42 -17.74 20.82
C GLU A 35 -12.13 -16.96 20.57
N ASP A 36 -11.24 -17.52 19.76
CA ASP A 36 -10.06 -16.78 19.30
C ASP A 36 -10.45 -15.64 18.34
N PRO A 37 -9.86 -14.43 18.49
CA PRO A 37 -10.16 -13.29 17.62
C PRO A 37 -9.95 -13.56 16.13
N LEU A 38 -8.94 -14.35 15.73
CA LEU A 38 -8.75 -14.74 14.34
C LEU A 38 -9.91 -15.57 13.80
N THR A 39 -10.46 -16.47 14.62
CA THR A 39 -11.65 -17.26 14.24
C THR A 39 -12.84 -16.36 13.91
N ILE A 40 -13.07 -15.31 14.72
CA ILE A 40 -14.16 -14.36 14.48
C ILE A 40 -13.92 -13.55 13.21
N ARG A 41 -12.68 -13.08 12.97
CA ARG A 41 -12.30 -12.38 11.73
C ARG A 41 -12.56 -13.24 10.50
N LYS A 42 -12.10 -14.50 10.50
CA LYS A 42 -12.30 -15.46 9.38
C LYS A 42 -13.79 -15.72 9.09
N ARG A 43 -14.65 -15.79 10.10
CA ARG A 43 -16.12 -15.92 9.92
C ARG A 43 -16.76 -14.72 9.23
N ASN A 44 -16.13 -13.53 9.32
CA ASN A 44 -16.61 -12.27 8.77
C ASN A 44 -15.98 -11.87 7.44
N PHE A 45 -15.08 -12.66 6.89
CA PHE A 45 -14.51 -12.39 5.56
C PHE A 45 -15.58 -12.49 4.46
N TYR A 46 -15.34 -11.75 3.38
CA TYR A 46 -16.17 -11.84 2.18
C TYR A 46 -16.12 -13.24 1.59
N ARG A 47 -17.27 -13.73 1.15
CA ARG A 47 -17.45 -15.06 0.56
C ARG A 47 -18.66 -15.06 -0.37
N ASP A 48 -18.91 -16.17 -1.04
CA ASP A 48 -20.07 -16.32 -1.92
C ASP A 48 -21.38 -16.05 -1.16
N GLY A 49 -22.23 -15.20 -1.73
CA GLY A 49 -23.44 -14.67 -1.12
C GLY A 49 -23.23 -13.51 -0.12
N ARG A 50 -21.98 -13.11 0.14
CA ARG A 50 -21.61 -12.00 1.02
C ARG A 50 -20.41 -11.23 0.45
N GLU A 51 -20.44 -10.96 -0.84
CA GLU A 51 -19.36 -10.32 -1.60
C GLU A 51 -19.56 -8.84 -1.88
N VAL A 52 -20.69 -8.27 -1.48
CA VAL A 52 -21.04 -6.87 -1.75
C VAL A 52 -20.84 -6.02 -0.50
N THR A 53 -20.19 -4.86 -0.67
CA THR A 53 -20.01 -3.87 0.39
C THR A 53 -21.33 -3.16 0.71
N HIS A 54 -21.39 -2.46 1.85
CA HIS A 54 -22.56 -1.66 2.24
C HIS A 54 -22.87 -0.50 1.27
N TYR A 55 -21.89 -0.08 0.46
CA TYR A 55 -22.05 0.94 -0.58
C TYR A 55 -22.31 0.35 -1.97
N GLY A 56 -22.63 -0.96 -2.07
CA GLY A 56 -23.07 -1.61 -3.30
C GLY A 56 -21.96 -2.11 -4.23
N GLN A 57 -20.68 -1.95 -3.89
CA GLN A 57 -19.58 -2.46 -4.71
C GLN A 57 -19.30 -3.92 -4.41
N GLN A 58 -19.21 -4.73 -5.47
CA GLN A 58 -18.72 -6.10 -5.36
C GLN A 58 -17.21 -6.12 -5.04
N VAL A 59 -16.81 -7.02 -4.15
CA VAL A 59 -15.39 -7.22 -3.79
C VAL A 59 -14.80 -8.24 -4.75
N ASP A 60 -14.10 -7.73 -5.75
CA ASP A 60 -13.34 -8.56 -6.69
C ASP A 60 -12.18 -9.25 -5.93
N GLN A 61 -11.79 -10.46 -6.36
CA GLN A 61 -10.73 -11.25 -5.72
C GLN A 61 -10.92 -11.47 -4.20
N ARG A 62 -12.17 -11.58 -3.73
CA ARG A 62 -12.49 -11.78 -2.30
C ARG A 62 -11.77 -12.97 -1.65
N GLN A 63 -11.41 -13.98 -2.44
CA GLN A 63 -10.69 -15.16 -1.96
C GLN A 63 -9.23 -14.84 -1.57
N LEU A 64 -8.63 -13.75 -2.09
CA LEU A 64 -7.25 -13.39 -1.73
C LEU A 64 -7.06 -13.15 -0.25
N LEU A 65 -8.05 -12.57 0.44
CA LEU A 65 -7.94 -12.36 1.88
C LEU A 65 -7.88 -13.68 2.64
N HIS A 66 -8.63 -14.70 2.20
CA HIS A 66 -8.55 -16.06 2.79
C HIS A 66 -7.16 -16.64 2.55
N THR A 67 -6.68 -16.63 1.30
CA THR A 67 -5.35 -17.14 0.93
C THR A 67 -4.26 -16.45 1.75
N LEU A 68 -4.27 -15.11 1.82
CA LEU A 68 -3.29 -14.33 2.59
C LEU A 68 -3.26 -14.74 4.07
N VAL A 69 -4.44 -14.80 4.69
CA VAL A 69 -4.54 -15.11 6.12
C VAL A 69 -4.18 -16.55 6.41
N GLU A 70 -4.59 -17.50 5.59
CA GLU A 70 -4.26 -18.93 5.76
C GLU A 70 -2.76 -19.18 5.54
N THR A 71 -2.14 -18.53 4.55
CA THR A 71 -0.69 -18.61 4.32
C THR A 71 0.06 -18.02 5.53
N LEU A 72 -0.30 -16.81 5.94
CA LEU A 72 0.37 -16.14 7.06
C LEU A 72 0.15 -16.87 8.40
N GLU A 73 -1.03 -17.45 8.62
CA GLU A 73 -1.35 -18.28 9.79
C GLU A 73 -0.42 -19.50 9.88
N SER A 74 -0.14 -20.13 8.72
CA SER A 74 0.79 -21.26 8.62
C SER A 74 2.25 -20.81 8.82
N ASP A 75 2.70 -19.82 8.04
CA ASP A 75 4.09 -19.40 7.97
C ASP A 75 4.58 -18.74 9.28
N SER A 76 3.66 -18.04 9.97
CA SER A 76 3.94 -17.46 11.29
C SER A 76 3.78 -18.44 12.44
N GLU A 77 3.36 -19.67 12.18
CA GLU A 77 3.06 -20.68 13.21
C GLU A 77 2.02 -20.16 14.25
N TYR A 78 1.01 -19.44 13.79
CA TYR A 78 0.09 -18.67 14.65
C TYR A 78 -0.46 -19.50 15.81
N TRP A 79 -0.99 -20.71 15.57
CA TRP A 79 -1.62 -21.52 16.60
C TRP A 79 -0.64 -22.13 17.60
N ALA A 80 0.55 -22.51 17.15
CA ALA A 80 1.60 -22.97 18.05
C ALA A 80 2.06 -21.85 18.98
N ARG A 81 2.27 -20.63 18.43
CA ARG A 81 2.61 -19.42 19.20
C ARG A 81 1.47 -19.00 20.12
N ARG A 82 0.22 -19.05 19.67
CA ARG A 82 -0.96 -18.77 20.51
C ARG A 82 -0.97 -19.66 21.75
N LYS A 83 -0.69 -20.96 21.59
CA LYS A 83 -0.58 -21.88 22.71
C LYS A 83 0.60 -21.53 23.62
N ALA A 84 1.77 -21.26 23.06
CA ALA A 84 2.96 -20.88 23.83
C ALA A 84 2.76 -19.59 24.64
N VAL A 85 2.11 -18.58 24.06
CA VAL A 85 1.71 -17.34 24.73
C VAL A 85 0.76 -17.63 25.90
N SER A 86 -0.24 -18.46 25.70
CA SER A 86 -1.19 -18.85 26.76
C SER A 86 -0.48 -19.59 27.91
N ASP A 87 0.36 -20.57 27.58
CA ASP A 87 1.13 -21.35 28.57
C ASP A 87 2.08 -20.44 29.37
N PHE A 88 2.77 -19.50 28.72
CA PHE A 88 3.61 -18.50 29.36
C PHE A 88 2.79 -17.63 30.31
N ASN A 89 1.66 -17.10 29.86
CA ASN A 89 0.82 -16.20 30.64
C ASN A 89 0.21 -16.86 31.86
N ALA A 90 -0.03 -18.18 31.82
CA ALA A 90 -0.58 -18.93 32.95
C ALA A 90 0.39 -18.98 34.15
N THR A 91 1.69 -18.89 33.91
CA THR A 91 2.74 -19.01 34.95
C THR A 91 3.44 -17.70 35.26
N SER A 92 3.42 -16.72 34.37
CA SER A 92 4.06 -15.41 34.56
C SER A 92 3.14 -14.44 35.31
N PRO A 93 3.52 -13.92 36.50
CA PRO A 93 2.65 -13.03 37.27
C PRO A 93 2.66 -11.57 36.79
N VAL A 94 3.75 -11.12 36.18
CA VAL A 94 4.00 -9.72 35.83
C VAL A 94 4.11 -9.51 34.33
N ILE A 95 5.04 -10.22 33.68
CA ILE A 95 5.20 -10.11 32.24
C ILE A 95 4.09 -10.92 31.55
N LYS A 96 3.36 -10.27 30.65
CA LYS A 96 2.34 -10.93 29.82
C LYS A 96 2.70 -10.81 28.36
N LYS A 97 2.44 -11.87 27.60
CA LYS A 97 2.60 -11.88 26.16
C LYS A 97 1.25 -11.76 25.47
N GLY A 98 1.24 -11.15 24.29
CA GLY A 98 0.04 -11.08 23.45
C GLY A 98 0.36 -11.39 21.99
N LEU A 99 -0.60 -11.97 21.31
CA LEU A 99 -0.50 -12.34 19.90
C LEU A 99 -1.78 -11.93 19.18
N ALA A 100 -1.66 -11.23 18.06
CA ALA A 100 -2.83 -10.88 17.26
C ALA A 100 -2.51 -10.93 15.76
N LEU A 101 -3.48 -11.41 14.96
CA LEU A 101 -3.48 -11.28 13.52
C LEU A 101 -4.61 -10.32 13.10
N THR A 102 -4.25 -9.27 12.37
CA THR A 102 -5.23 -8.35 11.77
C THR A 102 -5.06 -8.26 10.26
N PRO A 103 -6.17 -8.37 9.48
CA PRO A 103 -6.16 -8.23 8.04
C PRO A 103 -6.39 -6.78 7.62
N VAL A 104 -6.10 -6.44 6.37
CA VAL A 104 -6.52 -5.22 5.71
C VAL A 104 -7.20 -5.52 4.38
N LYS A 105 -8.28 -4.78 4.09
CA LYS A 105 -8.86 -4.58 2.76
C LYS A 105 -8.97 -3.08 2.55
N PHE A 106 -8.29 -2.57 1.53
CA PHE A 106 -8.27 -1.14 1.24
C PHE A 106 -8.66 -0.87 -0.21
N GLY A 107 -9.60 0.04 -0.43
CA GLY A 107 -10.07 0.43 -1.76
C GLY A 107 -9.17 1.49 -2.39
N ILE A 108 -8.80 1.30 -3.65
CA ILE A 108 -7.87 2.15 -4.37
C ILE A 108 -8.64 2.99 -5.39
N SER A 109 -8.73 4.26 -5.17
CA SER A 109 -9.17 5.43 -5.95
C SER A 109 -9.70 6.53 -5.02
N PHE A 110 -9.78 7.74 -5.49
CA PHE A 110 -10.57 8.78 -4.83
C PHE A 110 -12.07 8.53 -5.01
N THR A 111 -12.87 8.73 -3.97
CA THR A 111 -14.33 8.72 -4.08
C THR A 111 -14.87 9.93 -4.86
N ALA A 112 -14.06 10.99 -5.03
CA ALA A 112 -14.32 12.11 -5.93
C ALA A 112 -13.81 11.76 -7.32
N GLN A 113 -14.71 11.35 -8.21
CA GLN A 113 -14.37 10.78 -9.53
C GLN A 113 -13.39 11.64 -10.33
N HIS A 114 -13.57 12.97 -10.36
CA HIS A 114 -12.72 13.89 -11.12
C HIS A 114 -11.25 13.91 -10.67
N LEU A 115 -10.93 13.41 -9.49
CA LEU A 115 -9.54 13.31 -9.00
C LEU A 115 -8.81 12.06 -9.53
N ASN A 116 -9.50 11.13 -10.20
CA ASN A 116 -8.89 9.90 -10.70
C ASN A 116 -8.42 10.06 -12.16
N GLN A 117 -7.52 11.01 -12.39
CA GLN A 117 -6.94 11.29 -13.70
C GLN A 117 -5.50 11.82 -13.56
N ALA A 118 -4.70 11.63 -14.60
CA ALA A 118 -3.37 12.19 -14.71
C ALA A 118 -2.98 12.43 -16.18
N GLY A 119 -2.05 13.36 -16.39
CA GLY A 119 -1.37 13.59 -17.66
C GLY A 119 0.12 13.28 -17.56
N ALA A 120 0.76 13.09 -18.72
CA ALA A 120 2.21 12.95 -18.85
C ALA A 120 2.70 13.61 -20.14
N LEU A 121 3.95 14.07 -20.16
CA LEU A 121 4.65 14.56 -21.34
C LEU A 121 5.95 13.78 -21.51
N LEU A 122 6.13 13.19 -22.68
CA LEU A 122 7.29 12.39 -23.05
C LEU A 122 8.07 13.09 -24.15
N HIS A 123 9.38 13.17 -24.02
CA HIS A 123 10.30 13.70 -25.02
C HIS A 123 11.45 12.74 -25.24
N VAL A 124 11.77 12.47 -26.48
CA VAL A 124 12.97 11.72 -26.90
C VAL A 124 13.90 12.70 -27.59
N TYR A 125 15.15 12.75 -27.15
CA TYR A 125 16.19 13.60 -27.74
C TYR A 125 17.01 12.85 -28.79
N THR A 126 17.69 13.60 -29.66
CA THR A 126 18.45 13.03 -30.78
C THR A 126 19.61 12.14 -30.36
N ASP A 127 20.05 12.22 -29.10
CA ASP A 127 21.04 11.29 -28.52
C ASP A 127 20.41 9.98 -28.01
N GLY A 128 19.10 9.80 -28.18
CA GLY A 128 18.35 8.63 -27.73
C GLY A 128 17.92 8.68 -26.24
N SER A 129 18.28 9.72 -25.51
CA SER A 129 17.80 9.90 -24.13
C SER A 129 16.32 10.26 -24.11
N VAL A 130 15.63 9.85 -23.05
CA VAL A 130 14.19 10.04 -22.87
C VAL A 130 13.91 10.85 -21.62
N MET A 131 13.05 11.85 -21.72
CA MET A 131 12.60 12.64 -20.58
C MET A 131 11.10 12.49 -20.39
N ILE A 132 10.68 12.11 -19.18
CA ILE A 132 9.28 12.06 -18.76
C ILE A 132 8.96 13.18 -17.78
N ASN A 133 7.81 13.81 -17.97
CA ASN A 133 7.20 14.77 -17.04
C ASN A 133 5.84 14.25 -16.64
N HIS A 134 5.55 14.22 -15.36
CA HIS A 134 4.22 13.91 -14.82
C HIS A 134 3.95 14.73 -13.55
N GLY A 135 2.72 14.74 -13.09
CA GLY A 135 2.32 15.55 -11.95
C GLY A 135 2.42 14.87 -10.58
N GLY A 136 2.81 13.60 -10.54
CA GLY A 136 2.96 12.87 -9.28
C GLY A 136 4.13 13.37 -8.45
N THR A 137 3.90 13.59 -7.16
CA THR A 137 4.91 14.05 -6.20
C THR A 137 5.69 12.87 -5.63
N GLU A 138 7.03 12.96 -5.64
CA GLU A 138 7.89 12.03 -4.92
C GLU A 138 7.97 12.44 -3.45
N MET A 139 7.61 11.51 -2.56
CA MET A 139 7.62 11.68 -1.10
C MET A 139 8.50 10.61 -0.41
N GLY A 140 9.34 9.92 -1.17
CA GLY A 140 10.14 8.78 -0.71
C GLY A 140 9.50 7.41 -1.02
N GLN A 141 8.35 7.40 -1.72
CA GLN A 141 7.63 6.16 -2.08
C GLN A 141 8.13 5.51 -3.38
N GLY A 142 9.15 6.07 -4.03
CA GLY A 142 9.74 5.54 -5.27
C GLY A 142 8.87 5.72 -6.52
N LEU A 143 7.93 6.67 -6.51
CA LEU A 143 7.05 6.93 -7.64
C LEU A 143 7.85 7.27 -8.91
N HIS A 144 8.82 8.17 -8.80
CA HIS A 144 9.64 8.59 -9.94
C HIS A 144 10.39 7.42 -10.58
N THR A 145 10.96 6.54 -9.77
CA THR A 145 11.64 5.33 -10.26
C THR A 145 10.66 4.42 -11.00
N LYS A 146 9.48 4.15 -10.42
CA LYS A 146 8.45 3.31 -11.06
C LYS A 146 7.99 3.89 -12.40
N ILE A 147 7.81 5.21 -12.50
CA ILE A 147 7.40 5.85 -13.77
C ILE A 147 8.51 5.75 -14.82
N CYS A 148 9.77 5.95 -14.45
CA CYS A 148 10.90 5.73 -15.36
C CYS A 148 10.96 4.27 -15.85
N GLN A 149 10.73 3.29 -14.95
CA GLN A 149 10.66 1.87 -15.32
C GLN A 149 9.53 1.57 -16.33
N VAL A 150 8.36 2.22 -16.17
CA VAL A 150 7.24 2.08 -17.12
C VAL A 150 7.65 2.56 -18.51
N VAL A 151 8.24 3.74 -18.59
CA VAL A 151 8.67 4.32 -19.89
C VAL A 151 9.78 3.47 -20.50
N ALA A 152 10.79 3.06 -19.72
CA ALA A 152 11.87 2.20 -20.16
C ALA A 152 11.32 0.88 -20.75
N ARG A 153 10.39 0.23 -20.06
CA ARG A 153 9.72 -0.99 -20.50
C ARG A 153 8.95 -0.83 -21.80
N GLU A 154 8.16 0.27 -21.93
CA GLU A 154 7.37 0.50 -23.16
C GLU A 154 8.22 0.83 -24.37
N LEU A 155 9.41 1.39 -24.18
CA LEU A 155 10.35 1.74 -25.23
C LEU A 155 11.52 0.74 -25.39
N GLY A 156 11.52 -0.35 -24.64
CA GLY A 156 12.58 -1.37 -24.70
C GLY A 156 13.98 -0.85 -24.36
N LEU A 157 14.08 0.08 -23.41
CA LEU A 157 15.32 0.78 -23.05
C LEU A 157 15.78 0.42 -21.63
N ASP A 158 17.09 0.59 -21.39
CA ASP A 158 17.63 0.57 -20.05
C ASP A 158 17.13 1.77 -19.25
N LEU A 159 16.98 1.59 -17.93
CA LEU A 159 16.46 2.61 -17.03
C LEU A 159 17.31 3.89 -17.03
N ASP A 160 18.61 3.81 -17.23
CA ASP A 160 19.55 4.94 -17.27
C ASP A 160 19.32 5.91 -18.46
N LYS A 161 18.63 5.44 -19.50
CA LYS A 161 18.21 6.25 -20.64
C LYS A 161 17.02 7.13 -20.36
N VAL A 162 16.24 6.83 -19.31
CA VAL A 162 15.01 7.56 -18.96
C VAL A 162 15.25 8.46 -17.77
N ARG A 163 14.98 9.75 -17.95
CA ARG A 163 15.10 10.77 -16.90
C ARG A 163 13.75 11.41 -16.61
N ILE A 164 13.58 11.79 -15.36
CA ILE A 164 12.39 12.50 -14.90
C ILE A 164 12.76 13.92 -14.50
N THR A 165 11.88 14.87 -14.75
CA THR A 165 12.08 16.24 -14.28
C THR A 165 11.40 16.45 -12.93
N ALA A 166 11.79 17.49 -12.22
CA ALA A 166 11.08 17.92 -11.03
C ALA A 166 9.61 18.25 -11.34
N THR A 167 8.71 17.86 -10.46
CA THR A 167 7.27 18.16 -10.55
C THR A 167 7.03 19.66 -10.42
N ARG A 168 6.35 20.24 -11.41
CA ARG A 168 6.02 21.66 -11.47
C ARG A 168 4.64 21.86 -12.09
N THR A 169 3.93 22.88 -11.63
CA THR A 169 2.55 23.18 -12.05
C THR A 169 2.43 23.74 -13.48
N ASP A 170 3.53 24.14 -14.08
CA ASP A 170 3.60 24.70 -15.43
C ASP A 170 3.81 23.65 -16.54
N LYS A 171 3.91 22.36 -16.21
CA LYS A 171 4.27 21.31 -17.17
C LYS A 171 3.14 20.41 -17.60
N VAL A 172 2.41 19.84 -16.64
CA VAL A 172 1.43 18.79 -16.92
C VAL A 172 0.06 19.21 -16.39
N PRO A 173 -0.94 19.32 -17.27
CA PRO A 173 -2.32 19.56 -16.84
C PRO A 173 -2.97 18.28 -16.29
N ASN A 174 -4.15 18.42 -15.71
CA ASN A 174 -4.96 17.31 -15.21
C ASN A 174 -4.26 16.45 -14.14
N THR A 175 -3.49 17.11 -13.27
CA THR A 175 -2.81 16.44 -12.18
C THR A 175 -3.67 16.45 -10.93
N SER A 176 -3.94 15.26 -10.40
CA SER A 176 -4.59 15.09 -9.10
C SER A 176 -3.57 15.15 -7.95
N PRO A 177 -4.00 15.44 -6.72
CA PRO A 177 -3.14 15.28 -5.55
C PRO A 177 -2.54 13.86 -5.51
N THR A 178 -1.27 13.74 -5.13
CA THR A 178 -0.61 12.44 -4.97
C THR A 178 -1.07 11.81 -3.66
N ALA A 179 -2.22 11.16 -3.70
CA ALA A 179 -2.92 10.55 -2.58
C ALA A 179 -3.76 9.35 -3.05
N ALA A 180 -4.60 8.78 -2.16
CA ALA A 180 -5.43 7.60 -2.43
C ALA A 180 -4.66 6.38 -2.93
N SER A 181 -3.35 6.31 -2.67
CA SER A 181 -2.41 5.28 -3.13
C SER A 181 -2.35 5.11 -4.66
N SER A 182 -2.96 6.00 -5.43
CA SER A 182 -3.14 5.87 -6.88
C SER A 182 -2.01 6.51 -7.71
N GLY A 183 -0.94 7.00 -7.08
CA GLY A 183 0.11 7.74 -7.77
C GLY A 183 0.76 6.96 -8.91
N ALA A 184 1.14 5.70 -8.68
CA ALA A 184 1.72 4.83 -9.71
C ALA A 184 0.68 4.46 -10.78
N ASP A 185 -0.56 4.16 -10.39
CA ASP A 185 -1.64 3.83 -11.34
C ASP A 185 -1.91 4.98 -12.29
N LEU A 186 -2.20 6.17 -11.76
CA LEU A 186 -2.59 7.33 -12.56
C LEU A 186 -1.45 7.83 -13.45
N ASN A 187 -0.30 8.13 -12.84
CA ASN A 187 0.82 8.70 -13.58
C ASN A 187 1.53 7.66 -14.45
N GLY A 188 1.60 6.39 -14.00
CA GLY A 188 2.15 5.29 -14.78
C GLY A 188 1.33 4.98 -16.02
N MET A 189 0.01 4.93 -15.91
CA MET A 189 -0.86 4.72 -17.07
C MET A 189 -0.81 5.90 -18.05
N ALA A 190 -0.72 7.15 -17.56
CA ALA A 190 -0.54 8.31 -18.43
C ALA A 190 0.82 8.28 -19.14
N ALA A 191 1.90 7.90 -18.45
CA ALA A 191 3.22 7.73 -19.04
C ALA A 191 3.26 6.59 -20.07
N ARG A 192 2.58 5.47 -19.76
CA ARG A 192 2.40 4.35 -20.68
C ARG A 192 1.65 4.74 -21.95
N ASP A 193 0.58 5.53 -21.84
CA ASP A 193 -0.17 6.04 -22.98
C ASP A 193 0.71 6.93 -23.87
N ALA A 194 1.51 7.84 -23.27
CA ALA A 194 2.44 8.67 -24.03
C ALA A 194 3.50 7.84 -24.76
N ALA A 195 4.14 6.90 -24.05
CA ALA A 195 5.17 6.03 -24.61
C ALA A 195 4.62 5.12 -25.72
N GLY A 196 3.42 4.57 -25.51
CA GLY A 196 2.73 3.75 -26.51
C GLY A 196 2.44 4.53 -27.79
N LYS A 197 1.89 5.73 -27.72
CA LYS A 197 1.62 6.58 -28.87
C LYS A 197 2.89 6.94 -29.64
N LEU A 198 3.98 7.24 -28.93
CA LEU A 198 5.26 7.52 -29.57
C LEU A 198 5.82 6.26 -30.24
N ARG A 199 5.78 5.11 -29.56
CA ARG A 199 6.21 3.81 -30.09
C ARG A 199 5.47 3.48 -31.41
N GLU A 200 4.14 3.60 -31.43
CA GLU A 200 3.34 3.35 -32.63
C GLU A 200 3.76 4.24 -33.80
N ARG A 201 3.99 5.54 -33.54
CA ARG A 201 4.49 6.49 -34.56
C ARG A 201 5.87 6.09 -35.10
N LEU A 202 6.77 5.64 -34.22
CA LEU A 202 8.09 5.18 -34.64
C LEU A 202 8.01 3.88 -35.42
N PHE A 203 7.06 2.99 -35.12
CA PHE A 203 6.81 1.77 -35.90
C PHE A 203 6.29 2.10 -37.29
N ASP A 204 5.31 3.03 -37.43
CA ASP A 204 4.85 3.49 -38.72
C ASP A 204 5.99 4.03 -39.58
N PHE A 205 6.80 4.92 -39.00
CA PHE A 205 7.97 5.47 -39.66
C PHE A 205 8.99 4.38 -40.05
N ALA A 206 9.27 3.45 -39.15
CA ALA A 206 10.25 2.39 -39.39
C ALA A 206 9.80 1.44 -40.48
N ALA A 207 8.51 1.09 -40.57
CA ALA A 207 7.96 0.24 -41.61
C ALA A 207 8.21 0.81 -43.02
N GLU A 208 8.18 2.12 -43.18
CA GLU A 208 8.45 2.80 -44.45
C GLU A 208 9.94 2.96 -44.73
N HIS A 209 10.76 3.09 -43.70
CA HIS A 209 12.15 3.54 -43.84
C HIS A 209 13.21 2.44 -43.69
N PHE A 210 13.04 1.51 -42.73
CA PHE A 210 14.05 0.49 -42.42
C PHE A 210 13.65 -0.95 -42.81
N THR A 211 12.38 -1.23 -42.91
CA THR A 211 11.84 -2.58 -42.96
C THR A 211 10.85 -2.75 -44.10
N GLU A 212 11.19 -2.19 -45.27
CA GLU A 212 10.36 -2.31 -46.46
C GLU A 212 9.98 -3.77 -46.73
N GLY A 213 8.66 -4.04 -46.78
CA GLY A 213 8.13 -5.41 -46.95
C GLY A 213 8.03 -6.27 -45.67
N LEU A 214 8.34 -5.74 -44.48
CA LEU A 214 8.10 -6.43 -43.22
C LEU A 214 6.80 -5.94 -42.56
N ASP A 215 6.12 -6.90 -41.93
CA ASP A 215 4.87 -6.61 -41.23
C ASP A 215 5.12 -5.74 -39.99
N ARG A 216 4.41 -4.61 -39.89
CA ARG A 216 4.43 -3.70 -38.76
C ARG A 216 3.99 -4.38 -37.46
N GLU A 217 3.01 -5.32 -37.52
CA GLU A 217 2.50 -6.02 -36.34
C GLU A 217 3.57 -6.88 -35.64
N GLY A 218 4.63 -7.29 -36.36
CA GLY A 218 5.77 -8.01 -35.81
C GLY A 218 6.85 -7.11 -35.16
N MET A 219 6.70 -5.79 -35.21
CA MET A 219 7.68 -4.87 -34.65
C MET A 219 7.57 -4.79 -33.12
N ARG A 220 8.74 -4.73 -32.47
CA ARG A 220 8.89 -4.56 -31.03
C ARG A 220 10.13 -3.76 -30.70
N LEU A 221 10.12 -3.10 -29.56
CA LEU A 221 11.29 -2.46 -28.98
C LEU A 221 11.79 -3.34 -27.82
N GLU A 222 13.02 -3.77 -27.91
CA GLU A 222 13.67 -4.61 -26.88
C GLU A 222 15.18 -4.36 -26.87
N ASP A 223 15.79 -4.34 -25.69
CA ASP A 223 17.24 -4.23 -25.48
C ASP A 223 17.90 -3.07 -26.27
N GLY A 224 17.23 -1.91 -26.32
CA GLY A 224 17.71 -0.73 -27.03
C GLY A 224 17.68 -0.85 -28.57
N MET A 225 16.86 -1.77 -29.09
CA MET A 225 16.71 -2.03 -30.52
C MET A 225 15.24 -1.99 -30.94
N LEU A 226 14.97 -1.49 -32.13
CA LEU A 226 13.79 -1.86 -32.88
C LEU A 226 14.05 -3.19 -33.55
N VAL A 227 13.20 -4.16 -33.29
CA VAL A 227 13.26 -5.49 -33.90
C VAL A 227 12.02 -5.70 -34.75
N ALA A 228 12.19 -6.09 -35.98
CA ALA A 228 11.15 -6.39 -36.97
C ALA A 228 11.37 -7.74 -37.60
N GLY A 229 10.30 -8.52 -37.81
CA GLY A 229 10.37 -9.88 -38.36
C GLY A 229 10.68 -10.95 -37.31
N ILE A 230 10.79 -12.21 -37.78
CA ILE A 230 11.02 -13.38 -36.94
C ILE A 230 12.06 -14.31 -37.62
N GLY A 231 12.96 -14.87 -36.82
CA GLY A 231 13.95 -15.83 -37.28
C GLY A 231 14.94 -15.25 -38.32
N GLU A 232 15.15 -15.92 -39.44
CA GLU A 232 16.12 -15.47 -40.46
C GLU A 232 15.74 -14.15 -41.15
N SER A 233 14.47 -13.73 -41.06
CA SER A 233 14.01 -12.45 -41.59
C SER A 233 14.08 -11.31 -40.55
N GLU A 234 14.58 -11.58 -39.33
CA GLU A 234 14.67 -10.58 -38.27
C GLU A 234 15.68 -9.48 -38.66
N ARG A 235 15.23 -8.24 -38.52
CA ARG A 235 16.06 -7.05 -38.70
C ARG A 235 16.09 -6.28 -37.41
N ARG A 236 17.25 -5.72 -37.07
CA ARG A 236 17.48 -4.94 -35.85
C ARG A 236 18.03 -3.59 -36.21
N VAL A 237 17.39 -2.53 -35.69
CA VAL A 237 17.82 -1.14 -35.84
C VAL A 237 18.11 -0.58 -34.43
N PRO A 238 19.32 -0.10 -34.16
CA PRO A 238 19.62 0.54 -32.88
C PRO A 238 18.70 1.71 -32.58
N TRP A 239 18.25 1.83 -31.32
CA TRP A 239 17.38 2.93 -30.88
C TRP A 239 17.92 4.32 -31.27
N GLY A 240 19.22 4.58 -31.08
CA GLY A 240 19.83 5.85 -31.45
C GLY A 240 19.75 6.14 -32.95
N GLU A 241 19.92 5.12 -33.80
CA GLU A 241 19.79 5.24 -35.26
C GLU A 241 18.32 5.51 -35.65
N LEU A 242 17.37 4.80 -35.08
CA LEU A 242 15.93 5.02 -35.30
C LEU A 242 15.55 6.46 -34.96
N VAL A 243 15.95 6.94 -33.77
CA VAL A 243 15.63 8.28 -33.28
C VAL A 243 16.28 9.36 -34.15
N GLN A 244 17.57 9.21 -34.50
CA GLN A 244 18.29 10.16 -35.35
C GLN A 244 17.68 10.25 -36.74
N THR A 245 17.34 9.11 -37.34
CA THR A 245 16.72 9.03 -38.67
C THR A 245 15.30 9.63 -38.66
N ALA A 246 14.53 9.32 -37.61
CA ALA A 246 13.21 9.91 -37.42
C ALA A 246 13.27 11.45 -37.31
N TYR A 247 14.25 11.97 -36.55
CA TYR A 247 14.46 13.43 -36.43
C TYR A 247 14.79 14.10 -37.77
N ILE A 248 15.72 13.52 -38.55
CA ILE A 248 16.12 14.04 -39.88
C ILE A 248 14.92 14.06 -40.82
N ASN A 249 14.03 13.07 -40.73
CA ASN A 249 12.80 12.98 -41.51
C ASN A 249 11.62 13.75 -40.90
N ARG A 250 11.85 14.59 -39.91
CA ARG A 250 10.87 15.48 -39.27
C ARG A 250 9.70 14.74 -38.61
N VAL A 251 9.97 13.56 -38.09
CA VAL A 251 9.01 12.81 -37.24
C VAL A 251 9.01 13.40 -35.83
N SER A 252 7.85 13.66 -35.28
CA SER A 252 7.73 14.20 -33.91
C SER A 252 8.24 13.19 -32.87
N LEU A 253 9.19 13.60 -32.03
CA LEU A 253 9.80 12.81 -30.97
C LEU A 253 9.23 13.17 -29.56
N SER A 254 8.06 13.79 -29.52
CA SER A 254 7.37 14.11 -28.29
C SER A 254 5.90 13.68 -28.33
N GLU A 255 5.37 13.32 -27.18
CA GLU A 255 3.99 12.91 -27.05
C GLU A 255 3.41 13.25 -25.68
N LYS A 256 2.09 13.46 -25.60
CA LYS A 256 1.33 13.59 -24.36
C LYS A 256 0.51 12.33 -24.10
N GLY A 257 0.48 11.91 -22.84
CA GLY A 257 -0.40 10.87 -22.38
C GLY A 257 -1.48 11.39 -21.44
N PHE A 258 -2.57 10.66 -21.36
CA PHE A 258 -3.66 10.93 -20.44
C PHE A 258 -4.29 9.62 -19.98
N TYR A 259 -4.64 9.57 -18.70
CA TYR A 259 -5.37 8.45 -18.12
C TYR A 259 -6.46 8.95 -17.19
N ALA A 260 -7.62 8.32 -17.27
CA ALA A 260 -8.70 8.45 -16.30
C ALA A 260 -9.14 7.05 -15.88
N THR A 261 -9.20 6.82 -14.58
CA THR A 261 -9.55 5.50 -14.03
C THR A 261 -10.96 5.10 -14.47
N PRO A 262 -11.13 3.97 -15.17
CA PRO A 262 -12.42 3.55 -15.66
C PRO A 262 -13.31 2.93 -14.58
N LEU A 263 -14.58 2.74 -14.86
CA LEU A 263 -15.56 1.97 -14.08
C LEU A 263 -15.88 2.50 -12.69
N ILE A 264 -15.30 3.61 -12.26
CA ILE A 264 -15.57 4.19 -10.94
C ILE A 264 -16.73 5.18 -11.02
N HIS A 265 -17.62 5.09 -10.04
CA HIS A 265 -18.74 6.02 -9.84
C HIS A 265 -19.19 5.96 -8.38
N TYR A 266 -19.57 7.08 -7.81
CA TYR A 266 -20.05 7.13 -6.45
C TYR A 266 -21.00 8.30 -6.22
N ASP A 267 -22.22 7.99 -5.83
CA ASP A 267 -23.20 9.00 -5.44
C ASP A 267 -23.10 9.24 -3.92
N ARG A 268 -22.55 10.39 -3.57
CA ARG A 268 -22.37 10.80 -2.16
C ARG A 268 -23.68 11.07 -1.44
N SER A 269 -24.76 11.40 -2.16
CA SER A 269 -26.04 11.75 -1.56
C SER A 269 -26.74 10.53 -0.95
N ILE A 270 -26.53 9.37 -1.54
CA ILE A 270 -27.09 8.09 -1.07
C ILE A 270 -26.03 7.11 -0.56
N GLY A 271 -24.75 7.46 -0.69
CA GLY A 271 -23.64 6.63 -0.24
C GLY A 271 -23.49 5.31 -1.01
N GLN A 272 -23.82 5.29 -2.30
CA GLN A 272 -23.85 4.08 -3.12
C GLN A 272 -23.03 4.23 -4.41
N GLY A 273 -22.47 3.10 -4.88
CA GLY A 273 -21.74 3.04 -6.13
C GLY A 273 -20.51 2.12 -6.10
N ARG A 274 -19.64 2.33 -7.07
CA ARG A 274 -18.33 1.69 -7.20
C ARG A 274 -17.23 2.76 -7.04
N PRO A 275 -16.91 3.21 -5.81
CA PRO A 275 -15.93 4.27 -5.60
C PRO A 275 -14.49 3.82 -5.86
N PHE A 276 -14.19 2.53 -5.81
CA PHE A 276 -12.83 2.00 -5.92
C PHE A 276 -12.65 1.16 -7.19
N TYR A 277 -11.50 1.34 -7.84
CA TYR A 277 -11.16 0.57 -9.03
C TYR A 277 -10.89 -0.89 -8.68
N TYR A 278 -10.18 -1.12 -7.59
CA TYR A 278 -9.91 -2.45 -7.03
C TYR A 278 -9.64 -2.34 -5.51
N TYR A 279 -9.45 -3.50 -4.88
CA TYR A 279 -9.01 -3.59 -3.48
C TYR A 279 -7.62 -4.21 -3.39
N ALA A 280 -6.78 -3.65 -2.52
CA ALA A 280 -5.56 -4.27 -2.05
C ALA A 280 -5.80 -4.94 -0.70
N PHE A 281 -5.13 -6.07 -0.45
CA PHE A 281 -5.27 -6.87 0.75
C PHE A 281 -3.93 -7.08 1.43
N GLY A 282 -3.94 -7.36 2.72
CA GLY A 282 -2.76 -7.73 3.49
C GLY A 282 -3.16 -8.29 4.85
N ALA A 283 -2.19 -8.87 5.55
CA ALA A 283 -2.37 -9.31 6.92
C ALA A 283 -1.05 -9.19 7.69
N ALA A 284 -1.13 -8.95 9.00
CA ALA A 284 0.03 -8.95 9.89
C ALA A 284 -0.27 -9.72 11.16
N VAL A 285 0.72 -10.49 11.63
CA VAL A 285 0.76 -11.10 12.97
C VAL A 285 1.78 -10.35 13.79
N ALA A 286 1.37 -9.85 14.96
CA ALA A 286 2.27 -9.22 15.92
C ALA A 286 2.26 -9.99 17.25
N GLU A 287 3.45 -10.19 17.83
CA GLU A 287 3.65 -10.70 19.17
C GLU A 287 4.35 -9.64 20.01
N VAL A 288 3.86 -9.45 21.24
CA VAL A 288 4.38 -8.46 22.19
C VAL A 288 4.63 -9.06 23.56
N SER A 289 5.56 -8.47 24.30
CA SER A 289 5.76 -8.71 25.73
C SER A 289 5.48 -7.41 26.49
N VAL A 290 4.69 -7.49 27.57
CA VAL A 290 4.23 -6.34 28.36
C VAL A 290 4.60 -6.56 29.82
N ASP A 291 5.31 -5.59 30.42
CA ASP A 291 5.42 -5.48 31.87
C ASP A 291 4.13 -4.79 32.39
N THR A 292 3.30 -5.55 33.09
CA THR A 292 2.00 -5.06 33.56
C THR A 292 2.07 -4.19 34.82
N LEU A 293 3.26 -3.96 35.37
CA LEU A 293 3.46 -3.03 36.49
C LEU A 293 3.91 -1.65 36.02
N SER A 294 4.82 -1.60 35.03
CA SER A 294 5.30 -0.32 34.46
C SER A 294 4.50 0.11 33.23
N GLY A 295 3.87 -0.84 32.53
CA GLY A 295 3.23 -0.64 31.23
C GLY A 295 4.22 -0.64 30.05
N GLU A 296 5.53 -0.79 30.31
CA GLU A 296 6.52 -0.94 29.26
C GLU A 296 6.28 -2.21 28.45
N TYR A 297 6.57 -2.17 27.17
CA TYR A 297 6.39 -3.31 26.27
C TYR A 297 7.41 -3.33 25.15
N LEU A 298 7.59 -4.51 24.59
CA LEU A 298 8.38 -4.77 23.40
C LEU A 298 7.51 -5.44 22.35
N VAL A 299 7.73 -5.10 21.08
CA VAL A 299 7.20 -5.85 19.94
C VAL A 299 8.25 -6.91 19.59
N ASP A 300 7.98 -8.16 19.97
CA ASP A 300 8.95 -9.25 19.88
C ASP A 300 9.11 -9.77 18.45
N ARG A 301 8.00 -9.89 17.72
CA ARG A 301 7.98 -10.41 16.36
C ARG A 301 6.80 -9.88 15.58
N VAL A 302 7.05 -9.60 14.29
CA VAL A 302 6.02 -9.27 13.31
C VAL A 302 6.24 -10.07 12.04
N ASP A 303 5.16 -10.65 11.52
CA ASP A 303 5.11 -11.35 10.25
C ASP A 303 4.03 -10.68 9.37
N ILE A 304 4.38 -10.29 8.15
CA ILE A 304 3.48 -9.60 7.21
C ILE A 304 3.46 -10.30 5.86
N LEU A 305 2.26 -10.49 5.31
CA LEU A 305 2.06 -10.89 3.92
C LEU A 305 1.13 -9.87 3.26
N HIS A 306 1.56 -9.28 2.13
CA HIS A 306 0.84 -8.19 1.46
C HIS A 306 0.63 -8.45 -0.03
N ASP A 307 -0.58 -8.19 -0.52
CA ASP A 307 -0.96 -8.27 -1.93
C ASP A 307 -0.61 -6.95 -2.63
N VAL A 308 0.25 -7.04 -3.64
CA VAL A 308 0.65 -5.93 -4.51
C VAL A 308 0.35 -6.22 -5.99
N GLY A 309 -0.42 -7.29 -6.27
CA GLY A 309 -0.57 -7.80 -7.63
C GLY A 309 0.78 -8.23 -8.22
N ASP A 310 0.98 -7.97 -9.51
CA ASP A 310 2.30 -8.08 -10.13
C ASP A 310 3.13 -6.85 -9.75
N SER A 311 4.09 -7.00 -8.86
CA SER A 311 4.89 -5.88 -8.35
C SER A 311 5.62 -5.13 -9.47
N LEU A 312 5.51 -3.80 -9.49
CA LEU A 312 6.27 -2.95 -10.40
C LEU A 312 7.74 -2.87 -10.02
N ASN A 313 8.04 -2.94 -8.73
CA ASN A 313 9.39 -2.93 -8.18
C ASN A 313 9.35 -3.54 -6.77
N PRO A 314 9.72 -4.84 -6.63
CA PRO A 314 9.61 -5.55 -5.37
C PRO A 314 10.36 -4.90 -4.21
N ALA A 315 11.55 -4.34 -4.46
CA ALA A 315 12.34 -3.69 -3.40
C ALA A 315 11.63 -2.43 -2.86
N ILE A 316 11.05 -1.62 -3.76
CA ILE A 316 10.27 -0.45 -3.35
C ILE A 316 8.99 -0.88 -2.63
N ASP A 317 8.30 -1.91 -3.13
CA ASP A 317 7.03 -2.36 -2.55
C ASP A 317 7.23 -2.96 -1.16
N ILE A 318 8.27 -3.77 -0.94
CA ILE A 318 8.66 -4.27 0.40
C ILE A 318 8.94 -3.09 1.34
N GLY A 319 9.77 -2.13 0.92
CA GLY A 319 10.08 -0.94 1.73
C GLY A 319 8.83 -0.09 2.06
N GLN A 320 7.82 -0.06 1.19
CA GLN A 320 6.54 0.59 1.46
C GLN A 320 5.70 -0.18 2.48
N VAL A 321 5.74 -1.51 2.45
CA VAL A 321 5.05 -2.36 3.45
C VAL A 321 5.70 -2.18 4.82
N GLU A 322 7.02 -2.30 4.91
CA GLU A 322 7.80 -2.12 6.14
C GLU A 322 7.58 -0.73 6.76
N GLY A 323 7.83 0.32 5.96
CA GLY A 323 7.67 1.70 6.43
C GLY A 323 6.23 2.06 6.77
N GLY A 324 5.25 1.53 6.03
CA GLY A 324 3.83 1.70 6.32
C GLY A 324 3.43 1.07 7.64
N PHE A 325 3.86 -0.18 7.88
CA PHE A 325 3.62 -0.88 9.14
C PHE A 325 4.21 -0.13 10.34
N ILE A 326 5.50 0.24 10.27
CA ILE A 326 6.18 0.94 11.37
C ILE A 326 5.51 2.28 11.66
N GLN A 327 5.09 3.01 10.64
CA GLN A 327 4.33 4.25 10.82
C GLN A 327 2.97 4.00 11.49
N GLY A 328 2.25 2.94 11.11
CA GLY A 328 0.99 2.55 11.75
C GLY A 328 1.18 2.08 13.20
N MET A 329 2.26 1.38 13.48
CA MET A 329 2.66 1.02 14.83
C MET A 329 2.91 2.29 15.68
N GLY A 330 3.71 3.25 15.18
CA GLY A 330 3.98 4.50 15.88
C GLY A 330 2.71 5.31 16.18
N TRP A 331 1.82 5.42 15.21
CA TRP A 331 0.52 6.09 15.38
C TRP A 331 -0.28 5.52 16.55
N LEU A 332 -0.22 4.20 16.79
CA LEU A 332 -0.98 3.53 17.84
C LEU A 332 -0.22 3.37 19.15
N THR A 333 1.07 3.68 19.20
CA THR A 333 1.92 3.40 20.37
C THR A 333 2.64 4.62 20.94
N SER A 334 3.51 5.28 20.18
CA SER A 334 4.42 6.32 20.67
C SER A 334 4.07 7.74 20.24
N GLU A 335 3.33 7.90 19.15
CA GLU A 335 3.05 9.20 18.55
C GLU A 335 1.89 9.89 19.25
N GLU A 336 2.18 10.69 20.28
CA GLU A 336 1.18 11.36 21.08
C GLU A 336 1.12 12.86 20.78
N LEU A 337 -0.10 13.36 20.50
CA LEU A 337 -0.36 14.79 20.39
C LEU A 337 -0.73 15.34 21.76
N LYS A 338 0.05 16.32 22.23
CA LYS A 338 -0.18 16.99 23.50
C LYS A 338 -0.43 18.48 23.32
N TRP A 339 -1.43 19.00 24.00
CA TRP A 339 -1.75 20.43 24.04
C TRP A 339 -1.60 20.96 25.47
N ASN A 340 -1.18 22.20 25.59
CA ASN A 340 -1.19 22.90 26.88
C ASN A 340 -2.60 23.42 27.21
N ASP A 341 -2.75 23.96 28.41
CA ASP A 341 -4.04 24.50 28.92
C ASP A 341 -4.60 25.66 28.08
N LYS A 342 -3.77 26.26 27.20
CA LYS A 342 -4.18 27.32 26.28
C LYS A 342 -4.54 26.79 24.90
N GLY A 343 -4.50 25.48 24.68
CA GLY A 343 -4.81 24.83 23.41
C GLY A 343 -3.69 24.90 22.35
N ALA A 344 -2.48 25.28 22.73
CA ALA A 344 -1.32 25.22 21.84
C ALA A 344 -0.73 23.81 21.84
N LEU A 345 -0.45 23.28 20.64
CA LEU A 345 0.23 22.00 20.45
C LEU A 345 1.67 22.13 20.97
N ILE A 346 2.08 21.22 21.86
CA ILE A 346 3.43 21.18 22.43
C ILE A 346 4.27 20.02 21.90
N SER A 347 3.64 19.04 21.25
CA SER A 347 4.32 17.98 20.49
C SER A 347 4.42 18.38 19.01
N ASP A 348 5.12 19.48 18.72
CA ASP A 348 5.13 20.16 17.44
C ASP A 348 6.45 19.97 16.66
N GLY A 349 7.35 19.13 17.14
CA GLY A 349 8.65 18.90 16.50
C GLY A 349 9.26 17.55 16.83
N PRO A 350 10.37 17.16 16.15
CA PRO A 350 11.00 15.84 16.31
C PRO A 350 11.44 15.52 17.75
N ALA A 351 11.69 16.55 18.56
CA ALA A 351 12.09 16.36 19.96
C ALA A 351 10.91 15.97 20.86
N THR A 352 9.70 16.33 20.50
CA THR A 352 8.49 16.18 21.33
C THR A 352 7.45 15.25 20.72
N TYR A 353 7.44 15.05 19.39
CA TYR A 353 6.62 14.06 18.70
C TYR A 353 7.44 12.81 18.42
N LYS A 354 7.12 11.71 19.09
CA LYS A 354 7.95 10.50 19.13
C LYS A 354 7.55 9.48 18.07
N ILE A 355 8.11 9.63 16.86
CA ILE A 355 8.02 8.57 15.84
C ILE A 355 8.89 7.37 16.26
N PRO A 356 8.56 6.15 15.83
CA PRO A 356 9.40 4.98 16.06
C PRO A 356 10.84 5.19 15.55
N THR A 357 11.79 4.75 16.34
CA THR A 357 13.23 4.76 16.00
C THR A 357 13.68 3.38 15.58
N TYR A 358 14.96 3.25 15.20
CA TYR A 358 15.55 1.95 14.89
C TYR A 358 15.49 0.97 16.10
N GLY A 359 15.54 1.49 17.33
CA GLY A 359 15.42 0.68 18.56
C GLY A 359 14.03 0.11 18.81
N ASP A 360 13.00 0.64 18.13
CA ASP A 360 11.61 0.18 18.26
C ASP A 360 11.24 -0.90 17.22
N LEU A 361 12.18 -1.24 16.30
CA LEU A 361 11.97 -2.29 15.33
C LEU A 361 11.87 -3.66 16.03
N PRO A 362 10.91 -4.50 15.63
CA PRO A 362 10.84 -5.88 16.14
C PRO A 362 12.14 -6.64 15.82
N PRO A 363 12.75 -7.36 16.80
CA PRO A 363 13.93 -8.20 16.55
C PRO A 363 13.72 -9.24 15.44
N THR A 364 12.48 -9.71 15.28
CA THR A 364 12.05 -10.54 14.15
C THR A 364 11.00 -9.80 13.35
N PHE A 365 11.35 -9.36 12.14
CA PHE A 365 10.50 -8.60 11.27
C PHE A 365 10.49 -9.22 9.87
N ASN A 366 9.51 -10.07 9.61
CA ASN A 366 9.36 -10.80 8.36
C ASN A 366 8.30 -10.12 7.49
N VAL A 367 8.69 -9.71 6.29
CA VAL A 367 7.79 -9.09 5.32
C VAL A 367 7.90 -9.80 3.99
N ALA A 368 6.77 -10.22 3.45
CA ALA A 368 6.68 -10.86 2.14
C ALA A 368 5.55 -10.27 1.29
N LEU A 369 5.73 -10.32 -0.03
CA LEU A 369 4.68 -9.99 -1.01
C LEU A 369 4.01 -11.28 -1.46
N LEU A 370 2.68 -11.25 -1.63
CA LEU A 370 1.93 -12.38 -2.17
C LEU A 370 2.18 -12.49 -3.68
N GLU A 371 2.88 -13.54 -4.10
CA GLU A 371 3.23 -13.79 -5.50
C GLU A 371 2.16 -14.59 -6.24
N GLY A 372 2.13 -14.49 -7.58
CA GLY A 372 1.25 -15.28 -8.45
C GLY A 372 -0.23 -14.85 -8.46
N HIS A 373 -0.55 -13.69 -7.90
CA HIS A 373 -1.90 -13.16 -7.81
C HIS A 373 -2.04 -11.77 -8.47
N PRO A 374 -1.98 -11.70 -9.83
CA PRO A 374 -2.12 -10.44 -10.54
C PRO A 374 -3.46 -9.75 -10.24
N ASN A 375 -3.51 -8.45 -10.33
CA ASN A 375 -4.76 -7.70 -10.22
C ASN A 375 -5.78 -8.18 -11.25
N SER A 376 -7.01 -8.44 -10.84
CA SER A 376 -8.12 -8.80 -11.75
C SER A 376 -8.49 -7.65 -12.69
N MET A 377 -8.26 -6.41 -12.24
CA MET A 377 -8.50 -5.22 -13.04
C MET A 377 -7.30 -4.92 -13.97
N ALA A 378 -7.56 -4.21 -15.06
CA ALA A 378 -6.53 -3.76 -16.00
C ALA A 378 -5.74 -2.56 -15.46
N SER A 379 -5.15 -2.72 -14.27
CA SER A 379 -4.21 -1.76 -13.69
C SER A 379 -2.87 -1.78 -14.42
N LEU A 380 -1.98 -0.87 -14.04
CA LEU A 380 -0.65 -0.79 -14.62
C LEU A 380 0.11 -2.12 -14.42
N TYR A 381 0.29 -2.88 -15.52
CA TYR A 381 0.90 -4.23 -15.53
C TYR A 381 0.32 -5.18 -14.47
N ARG A 382 -0.97 -5.09 -14.16
CA ARG A 382 -1.65 -5.91 -13.16
C ARG A 382 -1.13 -5.72 -11.73
N SER A 383 -0.41 -4.63 -11.45
CA SER A 383 0.01 -4.28 -10.09
C SER A 383 -1.14 -3.77 -9.24
N LYS A 384 -0.92 -3.72 -7.94
CA LYS A 384 -1.80 -3.04 -6.98
C LYS A 384 -1.02 -2.02 -6.17
N ALA A 385 -1.71 -0.99 -5.73
CA ALA A 385 -1.16 0.07 -4.91
C ALA A 385 -0.74 -0.44 -3.51
N VAL A 386 0.38 0.06 -3.01
CA VAL A 386 0.98 -0.30 -1.72
C VAL A 386 1.21 0.91 -0.81
N GLY A 387 0.66 2.08 -1.19
CA GLY A 387 0.90 3.32 -0.46
C GLY A 387 0.26 3.34 0.94
N GLU A 388 -1.05 3.18 1.03
CA GLU A 388 -1.80 3.32 2.29
C GLU A 388 -2.10 2.00 3.01
N PRO A 389 -2.44 0.88 2.34
CA PRO A 389 -2.89 -0.33 3.03
C PRO A 389 -1.97 -0.85 4.13
N PRO A 390 -0.62 -0.86 3.97
CA PRO A 390 0.28 -1.39 4.99
C PRO A 390 0.24 -0.63 6.32
N PHE A 391 -0.12 0.64 6.31
CA PHE A 391 -0.23 1.46 7.52
C PHE A 391 -1.19 0.83 8.55
N MET A 392 -2.32 0.31 8.08
CA MET A 392 -3.35 -0.28 8.95
C MET A 392 -2.95 -1.62 9.56
N LEU A 393 -1.90 -2.26 9.03
CA LEU A 393 -1.36 -3.49 9.62
C LEU A 393 -0.73 -3.26 11.01
N GLY A 394 -0.34 -2.02 11.34
CA GLY A 394 0.09 -1.62 12.68
C GLY A 394 -0.97 -1.85 13.78
N ILE A 395 -2.25 -2.00 13.41
CA ILE A 395 -3.34 -2.35 14.34
C ILE A 395 -3.07 -3.70 15.02
N SER A 396 -2.35 -4.61 14.37
CA SER A 396 -1.97 -5.90 14.96
C SER A 396 -1.19 -5.75 16.26
N VAL A 397 -0.33 -4.74 16.36
CA VAL A 397 0.45 -4.46 17.58
C VAL A 397 -0.47 -4.03 18.72
N TRP A 398 -1.38 -3.10 18.46
CA TRP A 398 -2.34 -2.65 19.46
C TRP A 398 -3.29 -3.78 19.90
N SER A 399 -3.75 -4.60 18.97
CA SER A 399 -4.55 -5.80 19.29
C SER A 399 -3.76 -6.81 20.12
N ALA A 400 -2.46 -6.99 19.84
CA ALA A 400 -1.58 -7.85 20.64
C ALA A 400 -1.38 -7.31 22.07
N LEU A 401 -1.21 -5.99 22.23
CA LEU A 401 -1.17 -5.36 23.56
C LEU A 401 -2.46 -5.63 24.36
N ARG A 402 -3.62 -5.48 23.71
CA ARG A 402 -4.92 -5.81 24.34
C ARG A 402 -5.03 -7.30 24.67
N ASP A 403 -4.48 -8.16 23.83
CA ASP A 403 -4.46 -9.60 24.08
C ASP A 403 -3.62 -9.96 25.29
N ALA A 404 -2.43 -9.35 25.43
CA ALA A 404 -1.58 -9.50 26.62
C ALA A 404 -2.31 -9.09 27.89
N LEU A 405 -2.97 -7.93 27.88
CA LEU A 405 -3.72 -7.42 29.05
C LEU A 405 -4.95 -8.28 29.35
N SER A 406 -5.64 -8.81 28.34
CA SER A 406 -6.80 -9.68 28.52
C SER A 406 -6.45 -10.99 29.23
N SER A 407 -5.18 -11.44 29.14
CA SER A 407 -4.71 -12.62 29.86
C SER A 407 -4.76 -12.48 31.39
N LEU A 408 -4.79 -11.25 31.93
CA LEU A 408 -4.95 -10.96 33.34
C LEU A 408 -6.30 -11.43 33.91
N THR A 409 -7.28 -11.62 33.05
CA THR A 409 -8.62 -12.16 33.37
C THR A 409 -8.89 -13.49 32.67
N ASN A 410 -7.84 -14.24 32.33
CA ASN A 410 -7.95 -15.49 31.55
C ASN A 410 -8.77 -15.29 30.25
N TYR A 411 -8.57 -14.15 29.57
CA TYR A 411 -9.23 -13.75 28.32
C TYR A 411 -10.76 -13.62 28.39
N THR A 412 -11.36 -13.50 29.58
CA THR A 412 -12.80 -13.34 29.76
C THR A 412 -13.28 -11.89 29.64
N ALA A 413 -12.37 -10.92 29.74
CA ALA A 413 -12.69 -9.50 29.63
C ALA A 413 -11.79 -8.80 28.62
N SER A 414 -12.34 -7.76 27.98
CA SER A 414 -11.61 -6.87 27.11
C SER A 414 -11.04 -5.69 27.90
N PRO A 415 -9.74 -5.40 27.81
CA PRO A 415 -9.17 -4.21 28.36
C PRO A 415 -9.61 -2.98 27.56
N HIS A 416 -9.91 -1.88 28.25
CA HIS A 416 -9.98 -0.57 27.61
C HIS A 416 -8.57 -0.01 27.50
N LEU A 417 -8.05 0.11 26.28
CA LEU A 417 -6.73 0.63 25.99
C LEU A 417 -6.85 1.80 25.03
N ASP A 418 -6.55 2.99 25.52
CA ASP A 418 -6.55 4.21 24.72
C ASP A 418 -5.38 4.24 23.73
N THR A 419 -5.54 5.00 22.66
CA THR A 419 -4.49 5.24 21.66
C THR A 419 -3.96 6.68 21.74
N PRO A 420 -2.67 6.90 21.52
CA PRO A 420 -1.61 5.89 21.41
C PRO A 420 -1.43 5.11 22.71
N ALA A 421 -1.12 3.82 22.63
CA ALA A 421 -0.91 2.93 23.79
C ALA A 421 0.44 3.21 24.45
N THR A 422 0.59 4.39 25.06
CA THR A 422 1.80 4.73 25.81
C THR A 422 1.94 3.80 27.04
N PRO A 423 3.15 3.62 27.58
CA PRO A 423 3.35 2.80 28.79
C PRO A 423 2.41 3.16 29.93
N GLU A 424 2.17 4.45 30.18
CA GLU A 424 1.19 4.90 31.16
C GLU A 424 -0.22 4.35 30.89
N ARG A 425 -0.71 4.43 29.65
CA ARG A 425 -2.04 3.93 29.27
C ARG A 425 -2.14 2.41 29.37
N VAL A 426 -1.06 1.71 29.01
CA VAL A 426 -0.97 0.26 29.16
C VAL A 426 -1.02 -0.14 30.65
N MET A 427 -0.26 0.52 31.52
CA MET A 427 -0.28 0.31 32.97
C MET A 427 -1.67 0.57 33.56
N LEU A 428 -2.29 1.71 33.21
CA LEU A 428 -3.65 2.04 33.68
C LEU A 428 -4.69 1.02 33.22
N ALA A 429 -4.61 0.56 31.97
CA ALA A 429 -5.49 -0.48 31.44
C ALA A 429 -5.27 -1.83 32.16
N ALA A 430 -4.00 -2.18 32.47
CA ALA A 430 -3.67 -3.39 33.25
C ALA A 430 -4.27 -3.34 34.67
N ASN A 431 -4.19 -2.21 35.33
CA ASN A 431 -4.78 -2.02 36.65
C ASN A 431 -6.31 -2.12 36.62
N ALA A 432 -6.93 -1.41 35.67
CA ALA A 432 -8.39 -1.39 35.54
C ALA A 432 -8.99 -2.77 35.19
N ILE A 433 -8.27 -3.60 34.41
CA ILE A 433 -8.77 -4.95 34.09
C ILE A 433 -8.58 -5.93 35.27
N ARG A 434 -7.53 -5.76 36.10
CA ARG A 434 -7.33 -6.56 37.33
C ARG A 434 -8.49 -6.32 38.32
N GLU A 435 -8.96 -5.08 38.49
CA GLU A 435 -10.11 -4.77 39.36
C GLU A 435 -11.39 -5.48 38.94
N LYS A 436 -11.58 -5.77 37.64
CA LYS A 436 -12.71 -6.53 37.14
C LYS A 436 -12.59 -8.05 37.35
N ALA A 437 -11.40 -8.54 37.68
CA ALA A 437 -11.16 -9.95 37.93
C ALA A 437 -11.34 -10.33 39.40
N LEU A 438 -11.41 -9.35 40.31
CA LEU A 438 -11.72 -9.47 41.72
C LEU A 438 -13.23 -9.41 41.95
#